data_3e09492d1b07713ff930cf8ff1ede802
#
_entry.id   3e09492d1b07713ff930cf8ff1ede802
#
_cell.length_a   1.000
_cell.length_b   1.000
_cell.length_c   1.000
_cell.angle_alpha   90.00
_cell.angle_beta   90.00
_cell.angle_gamma   90.00
#
_symmetry.space_group_name_H-M   'P 1'
#
loop_
_entity.id
_entity.type
_entity.pdbx_description
1 polymer ?
#
loop_
_entity_poly.entity_id
_entity_poly.type
_entity_poly.pdbx_seq_one_letter_code
_entity_poly.pdbx_strand_id
1 'polypeptide(L)'
;LGFKRKGTWWMVENLDADSGLFDQELDSKLSQIRNHLYHSGLPAWHPPKKEGFFRHLVVRKSFSNNQLLFNLVTSSKSLNKFDISSFGNYLSEILGERMAGLIHTTNDDVADREKLDKGSSRLITGNSTIKETINGLNFEISMQSFFQTNPLCAEKLYQKVIDYLLESDIPKDQIIMDLFCGTGTIGQLIAKHTKNKVVGVDIVASSIENAKKNVLENSQK
;
A
#
# COMPACT_ATOMS: atom_id res chain seq x y z
N LEU A 1 10.09 7.35 14.51
CA LEU A 1 9.22 6.42 13.78
C LEU A 1 8.96 5.19 14.64
N GLY A 2 7.72 4.70 14.64
CA GLY A 2 7.31 3.56 15.41
C GLY A 2 5.82 3.32 15.30
N PHE A 3 5.29 2.47 16.16
CA PHE A 3 3.87 2.18 16.25
C PHE A 3 3.19 3.00 17.34
N LYS A 4 1.89 3.17 17.21
CA LYS A 4 1.10 3.84 18.26
C LYS A 4 1.17 3.05 19.56
N ARG A 5 1.44 3.75 20.65
CA ARG A 5 1.52 3.16 21.99
C ARG A 5 0.15 2.61 22.41
N LYS A 6 0.12 1.39 22.94
CA LYS A 6 -1.10 0.76 23.45
C LYS A 6 -1.80 1.67 24.47
N GLY A 7 -3.11 1.84 24.33
CA GLY A 7 -3.93 2.68 25.21
C GLY A 7 -3.89 4.18 24.89
N THR A 8 -3.19 4.59 23.83
CA THR A 8 -3.19 5.98 23.37
C THR A 8 -3.47 6.05 21.88
N TRP A 9 -4.03 7.17 21.40
CA TRP A 9 -4.30 7.39 20.00
C TRP A 9 -3.27 8.31 19.30
N TRP A 10 -2.40 8.96 20.08
CA TRP A 10 -1.45 9.94 19.57
C TRP A 10 0.02 9.68 19.94
N MET A 11 0.28 8.94 21.02
CA MET A 11 1.67 8.63 21.40
C MET A 11 2.25 7.53 20.50
N VAL A 12 3.51 7.70 20.15
CA VAL A 12 4.28 6.77 19.34
C VAL A 12 5.45 6.23 20.17
N GLU A 13 5.61 4.91 20.18
CA GLU A 13 6.83 4.26 20.71
C GLU A 13 7.81 4.07 19.57
N ASN A 14 9.05 4.51 19.76
CA ASN A 14 10.11 4.26 18.81
C ASN A 14 10.46 2.77 18.80
N LEU A 15 10.63 2.25 17.60
CA LEU A 15 11.15 0.90 17.42
C LEU A 15 12.66 0.98 17.30
N ASP A 16 13.35 0.44 18.30
CA ASP A 16 14.82 0.37 18.37
C ASP A 16 15.31 -1.08 18.25
N ALA A 17 14.38 -2.02 18.08
CA ALA A 17 14.62 -3.44 17.83
C ALA A 17 13.64 -3.97 16.76
N ASP A 18 13.91 -5.15 16.25
CA ASP A 18 13.01 -5.87 15.31
C ASP A 18 11.64 -6.08 15.96
N SER A 19 10.60 -5.59 15.29
CA SER A 19 9.23 -5.72 15.78
C SER A 19 8.65 -7.13 15.58
N GLY A 20 9.19 -7.89 14.64
CA GLY A 20 8.62 -9.16 14.17
C GLY A 20 7.25 -9.02 13.49
N LEU A 21 6.76 -7.79 13.26
CA LEU A 21 5.43 -7.52 12.72
C LEU A 21 5.46 -7.12 11.25
N PHE A 22 6.61 -6.72 10.73
CA PHE A 22 6.74 -6.22 9.38
C PHE A 22 7.96 -6.82 8.67
N ASP A 23 8.68 -6.03 7.91
CA ASP A 23 9.87 -6.44 7.17
C ASP A 23 11.11 -6.26 8.05
N GLN A 24 11.81 -7.35 8.32
CA GLN A 24 12.96 -7.37 9.25
C GLN A 24 14.08 -6.42 8.80
N GLU A 25 14.36 -6.36 7.50
CA GLU A 25 15.38 -5.45 6.98
C GLU A 25 14.97 -4.00 7.15
N LEU A 26 13.70 -3.66 6.83
CA LEU A 26 13.19 -2.32 7.07
C LEU A 26 13.17 -1.97 8.56
N ASP A 27 12.75 -2.90 9.43
CA ASP A 27 12.78 -2.71 10.89
C ASP A 27 14.20 -2.36 11.36
N SER A 28 15.23 -3.05 10.85
CA SER A 28 16.63 -2.75 11.16
C SER A 28 17.10 -1.36 10.71
N LYS A 29 16.44 -0.77 9.70
CA LYS A 29 16.75 0.56 9.16
C LYS A 29 15.91 1.69 9.76
N LEU A 30 14.86 1.39 10.54
CA LEU A 30 13.94 2.42 11.07
C LEU A 30 14.67 3.48 11.91
N SER A 31 15.66 3.10 12.72
CA SER A 31 16.45 4.06 13.49
C SER A 31 17.24 5.01 12.58
N GLN A 32 17.80 4.52 11.48
CA GLN A 32 18.54 5.32 10.51
C GLN A 32 17.59 6.30 9.78
N ILE A 33 16.43 5.80 9.34
CA ILE A 33 15.39 6.63 8.68
C ILE A 33 14.89 7.71 9.63
N ARG A 34 14.62 7.37 10.89
CA ARG A 34 14.22 8.32 11.93
C ARG A 34 15.26 9.41 12.13
N ASN A 35 16.53 9.04 12.23
CA ASN A 35 17.62 9.98 12.43
C ASN A 35 17.78 10.92 11.24
N HIS A 36 17.66 10.41 10.01
CA HIS A 36 17.68 11.24 8.81
C HIS A 36 16.56 12.30 8.83
N LEU A 37 15.32 11.89 9.16
CA LEU A 37 14.21 12.85 9.29
C LEU A 37 14.41 13.82 10.44
N TYR A 38 14.96 13.38 11.58
CA TYR A 38 15.23 14.20 12.76
C TYR A 38 16.23 15.31 12.47
N HIS A 39 17.29 15.04 11.69
CA HIS A 39 18.31 16.04 11.33
C HIS A 39 17.76 17.17 10.44
N SER A 40 16.57 17.04 9.87
CA SER A 40 15.91 18.15 9.18
C SER A 40 15.48 19.28 10.13
N GLY A 41 15.45 19.03 11.45
CA GLY A 41 14.95 19.96 12.46
C GLY A 41 13.43 20.19 12.42
N LEU A 42 12.69 19.49 11.52
CA LEU A 42 11.24 19.64 11.41
C LEU A 42 10.52 18.69 12.38
N PRO A 43 9.47 19.17 13.07
CA PRO A 43 8.78 18.38 14.09
C PRO A 43 7.88 17.30 13.48
N ALA A 44 7.72 16.19 14.20
CA ALA A 44 6.67 15.24 13.94
C ALA A 44 5.29 15.86 14.26
N TRP A 45 4.27 15.37 13.55
CA TRP A 45 2.88 15.78 13.80
C TRP A 45 2.44 15.40 15.22
N HIS A 46 1.87 16.37 15.90
CA HIS A 46 1.32 16.18 17.24
C HIS A 46 -0.21 16.29 17.19
N PRO A 47 -0.95 15.18 17.11
CA PRO A 47 -2.40 15.19 16.84
C PRO A 47 -3.22 16.06 17.81
N PRO A 48 -3.01 16.03 19.15
CA PRO A 48 -3.73 16.91 20.07
C PRO A 48 -3.55 18.40 19.81
N LYS A 49 -2.33 18.82 19.42
CA LYS A 49 -2.02 20.22 19.13
C LYS A 49 -2.32 20.60 17.68
N LYS A 50 -2.55 19.62 16.80
CA LYS A 50 -2.77 19.81 15.35
C LYS A 50 -1.62 20.59 14.68
N GLU A 51 -0.40 20.31 15.08
CA GLU A 51 0.80 20.96 14.58
C GLU A 51 1.92 19.94 14.33
N GLY A 52 2.86 20.31 13.47
CA GLY A 52 4.00 19.49 13.08
C GLY A 52 4.07 19.31 11.57
N PHE A 53 5.13 18.68 11.09
CA PHE A 53 5.40 18.50 9.68
C PHE A 53 5.25 17.04 9.26
N PHE A 54 6.02 16.11 9.85
CA PHE A 54 5.97 14.69 9.49
C PHE A 54 4.77 14.01 10.11
N ARG A 55 3.88 13.46 9.28
CA ARG A 55 2.65 12.81 9.74
C ARG A 55 2.75 11.29 9.73
N HIS A 56 2.99 10.69 8.55
CA HIS A 56 3.10 9.26 8.40
C HIS A 56 4.24 8.90 7.43
N LEU A 57 4.85 7.76 7.66
CA LEU A 57 5.62 7.03 6.66
C LEU A 57 4.89 5.71 6.42
N VAL A 58 4.11 5.66 5.34
CA VAL A 58 3.38 4.45 4.94
C VAL A 58 4.28 3.61 4.06
N VAL A 59 4.37 2.32 4.34
CA VAL A 59 5.17 1.40 3.54
C VAL A 59 4.32 0.22 3.12
N ARG A 60 4.37 -0.10 1.84
CA ARG A 60 3.81 -1.33 1.27
C ARG A 60 4.94 -2.24 0.84
N LYS A 61 4.81 -3.51 1.17
CA LYS A 61 5.73 -4.57 0.73
C LYS A 61 5.04 -5.45 -0.31
N SER A 62 5.74 -5.78 -1.38
CA SER A 62 5.44 -6.93 -2.22
C SER A 62 6.18 -8.14 -1.70
N PHE A 63 5.47 -9.25 -1.53
CA PHE A 63 6.08 -10.51 -1.09
C PHE A 63 6.65 -11.29 -2.27
N SER A 64 6.09 -11.14 -3.47
CA SER A 64 6.54 -11.87 -4.66
C SER A 64 7.90 -11.39 -5.19
N ASN A 65 8.21 -10.11 -5.07
CA ASN A 65 9.47 -9.53 -5.54
C ASN A 65 10.27 -8.79 -4.47
N ASN A 66 9.82 -8.84 -3.21
CA ASN A 66 10.48 -8.25 -2.04
C ASN A 66 10.69 -6.72 -2.11
N GLN A 67 9.92 -6.01 -2.94
CA GLN A 67 10.01 -4.56 -3.08
C GLN A 67 9.21 -3.82 -2.03
N LEU A 68 9.64 -2.59 -1.74
CA LEU A 68 9.02 -1.67 -0.80
C LEU A 68 8.62 -0.38 -1.51
N LEU A 69 7.35 0.02 -1.40
CA LEU A 69 6.83 1.30 -1.87
C LEU A 69 6.55 2.19 -0.67
N PHE A 70 7.08 3.39 -0.69
CA PHE A 70 6.98 4.36 0.39
C PHE A 70 6.03 5.51 0.05
N ASN A 71 5.31 6.00 1.06
CA ASN A 71 4.60 7.27 0.99
C ASN A 71 4.91 8.09 2.24
N LEU A 72 5.63 9.19 2.05
CA LEU A 72 5.85 10.17 3.10
C LEU A 72 4.68 11.15 3.11
N VAL A 73 3.92 11.15 4.20
CA VAL A 73 2.81 12.09 4.42
C VAL A 73 3.28 13.22 5.32
N THR A 74 3.14 14.46 4.85
CA THR A 74 3.54 15.66 5.60
C THR A 74 2.41 16.70 5.60
N SER A 75 2.52 17.69 6.51
CA SER A 75 1.79 18.94 6.35
C SER A 75 2.34 19.73 5.16
N SER A 76 1.50 20.57 4.52
CA SER A 76 1.97 21.53 3.51
C SER A 76 2.80 22.67 4.11
N LYS A 77 2.62 22.93 5.43
CA LYS A 77 3.38 23.94 6.14
C LYS A 77 4.85 23.54 6.22
N SER A 78 5.74 24.46 5.88
CA SER A 78 7.19 24.24 5.88
C SER A 78 7.71 23.23 4.85
N LEU A 79 6.93 22.93 3.81
CA LEU A 79 7.33 21.99 2.75
C LEU A 79 8.63 22.43 2.05
N ASN A 80 8.85 23.73 1.90
CA ASN A 80 10.07 24.32 1.33
C ASN A 80 11.33 24.16 2.20
N LYS A 81 11.19 23.66 3.42
CA LYS A 81 12.31 23.41 4.36
C LYS A 81 12.79 21.97 4.35
N PHE A 82 12.14 21.08 3.59
CA PHE A 82 12.49 19.67 3.53
C PHE A 82 12.72 19.22 2.09
N ASP A 83 13.90 18.73 1.81
CA ASP A 83 14.22 18.15 0.51
C ASP A 83 13.78 16.69 0.43
N ILE A 84 12.58 16.50 -0.12
CA ILE A 84 11.95 15.18 -0.26
C ILE A 84 12.73 14.33 -1.28
N SER A 85 13.35 14.94 -2.28
CA SER A 85 14.14 14.22 -3.29
C SER A 85 15.41 13.64 -2.67
N SER A 86 16.08 14.42 -1.80
CA SER A 86 17.21 13.92 -1.01
C SER A 86 16.81 12.75 -0.11
N PHE A 87 15.63 12.80 0.51
CA PHE A 87 15.10 11.67 1.28
C PHE A 87 14.85 10.43 0.42
N GLY A 88 14.35 10.60 -0.79
CA GLY A 88 14.18 9.49 -1.75
C GLY A 88 15.51 8.85 -2.13
N ASN A 89 16.53 9.66 -2.40
CA ASN A 89 17.89 9.17 -2.69
C ASN A 89 18.47 8.40 -1.50
N TYR A 90 18.29 8.91 -0.30
CA TYR A 90 18.71 8.23 0.93
C TYR A 90 18.02 6.87 1.12
N LEU A 91 16.71 6.78 0.90
CA LEU A 91 16.01 5.49 0.94
C LEU A 91 16.54 4.51 -0.12
N SER A 92 16.83 5.00 -1.32
CA SER A 92 17.42 4.17 -2.40
C SER A 92 18.82 3.68 -2.03
N GLU A 93 19.61 4.50 -1.36
CA GLU A 93 20.95 4.13 -0.90
C GLU A 93 20.91 3.00 0.15
N ILE A 94 20.03 3.11 1.15
CA ILE A 94 20.00 2.14 2.27
C ILE A 94 19.22 0.85 1.96
N LEU A 95 18.33 0.86 0.96
CA LEU A 95 17.47 -0.27 0.60
C LEU A 95 17.80 -0.90 -0.76
N GLY A 96 18.61 -0.22 -1.59
CA GLY A 96 19.01 -0.70 -2.90
C GLY A 96 17.83 -1.04 -3.80
N GLU A 97 17.89 -2.16 -4.48
CA GLU A 97 16.86 -2.62 -5.43
C GLU A 97 15.48 -2.89 -4.80
N ARG A 98 15.43 -3.01 -3.48
CA ARG A 98 14.15 -3.16 -2.77
C ARG A 98 13.32 -1.89 -2.74
N MET A 99 13.93 -0.73 -2.97
CA MET A 99 13.24 0.57 -3.04
C MET A 99 12.48 0.68 -4.36
N ALA A 100 11.19 0.34 -4.39
CA ALA A 100 10.36 0.48 -5.60
C ALA A 100 10.09 1.93 -5.95
N GLY A 101 9.81 2.78 -4.96
CA GLY A 101 9.54 4.18 -5.17
C GLY A 101 9.15 4.93 -3.90
N LEU A 102 9.21 6.26 -3.99
CA LEU A 102 8.73 7.18 -2.97
C LEU A 102 7.65 8.09 -3.54
N ILE A 103 6.49 8.06 -2.91
CA ILE A 103 5.41 9.01 -3.10
C ILE A 103 5.46 10.03 -1.96
N HIS A 104 5.17 11.26 -2.25
CA HIS A 104 4.93 12.29 -1.25
C HIS A 104 3.50 12.75 -1.29
N THR A 105 2.87 12.82 -0.14
CA THR A 105 1.49 13.25 0.04
C THR A 105 1.42 14.39 1.03
N THR A 106 0.78 15.50 0.67
CA THR A 106 0.45 16.57 1.61
C THR A 106 -0.91 16.33 2.23
N ASN A 107 -1.00 16.42 3.56
CA ASN A 107 -2.25 16.29 4.28
C ASN A 107 -2.31 17.36 5.40
N ASP A 108 -3.24 18.30 5.28
CA ASP A 108 -3.48 19.33 6.28
C ASP A 108 -4.80 19.11 7.05
N ASP A 109 -5.45 17.98 6.84
CA ASP A 109 -6.67 17.63 7.58
C ASP A 109 -6.38 17.52 9.08
N VAL A 110 -7.35 17.94 9.87
CA VAL A 110 -7.29 17.82 11.33
C VAL A 110 -7.24 16.36 11.77
N ALA A 111 -7.93 15.48 11.02
CA ALA A 111 -7.90 14.05 11.27
C ALA A 111 -6.52 13.46 10.92
N ASP A 112 -5.97 12.69 11.85
CA ASP A 112 -4.71 11.97 11.66
C ASP A 112 -4.95 10.73 10.78
N ARG A 113 -5.18 10.96 9.47
CA ARG A 113 -5.42 9.94 8.46
C ARG A 113 -4.29 9.92 7.45
N GLU A 114 -3.89 8.74 7.04
CA GLU A 114 -2.97 8.55 5.91
C GLU A 114 -3.65 8.80 4.57
N LYS A 115 -4.98 8.53 4.49
CA LYS A 115 -5.80 8.61 3.30
C LYS A 115 -6.45 9.99 3.21
N LEU A 116 -6.36 10.58 2.03
CA LEU A 116 -6.81 11.95 1.77
C LEU A 116 -8.18 11.99 1.12
N ASP A 117 -9.05 12.82 1.69
CA ASP A 117 -10.21 13.34 0.96
C ASP A 117 -9.83 14.61 0.17
N LYS A 118 -8.82 15.35 0.64
CA LYS A 118 -8.32 16.59 0.03
C LYS A 118 -6.80 16.69 0.20
N GLY A 119 -6.05 16.27 -0.76
CA GLY A 119 -4.60 16.42 -0.71
C GLY A 119 -3.96 16.09 -2.06
N SER A 120 -2.72 16.49 -2.24
CA SER A 120 -1.96 16.19 -3.42
C SER A 120 -0.95 15.10 -3.13
N SER A 121 -0.94 14.07 -3.97
CA SER A 121 0.11 13.04 -3.98
C SER A 121 0.92 13.17 -5.26
N ARG A 122 2.23 13.07 -5.15
CA ARG A 122 3.14 13.06 -6.30
C ARG A 122 4.21 12.00 -6.15
N LEU A 123 4.58 11.38 -7.26
CA LEU A 123 5.75 10.50 -7.32
C LEU A 123 7.01 11.36 -7.22
N ILE A 124 7.91 10.99 -6.33
CA ILE A 124 9.21 11.65 -6.13
C ILE A 124 10.30 10.91 -6.89
N THR A 125 10.37 9.59 -6.73
CA THR A 125 11.35 8.75 -7.42
C THR A 125 10.82 7.32 -7.56
N GLY A 126 11.32 6.58 -8.55
CA GLY A 126 10.95 5.19 -8.80
C GLY A 126 9.56 5.02 -9.38
N ASN A 127 8.85 4.00 -8.93
CA ASN A 127 7.50 3.62 -9.39
C ASN A 127 6.43 4.09 -8.40
N SER A 128 5.22 4.37 -8.91
CA SER A 128 4.05 4.70 -8.09
C SER A 128 3.28 3.47 -7.57
N THR A 129 3.68 2.30 -8.00
CA THR A 129 3.04 1.01 -7.71
C THR A 129 4.08 -0.07 -7.44
N ILE A 130 3.66 -1.15 -6.81
CA ILE A 130 4.40 -2.41 -6.70
C ILE A 130 3.57 -3.52 -7.31
N LYS A 131 4.24 -4.60 -7.73
CA LYS A 131 3.57 -5.79 -8.26
C LYS A 131 3.55 -6.90 -7.22
N GLU A 132 2.40 -7.56 -7.10
CA GLU A 132 2.22 -8.75 -6.28
C GLU A 132 1.66 -9.87 -7.11
N THR A 133 2.05 -11.11 -6.82
CA THR A 133 1.51 -12.29 -7.49
C THR A 133 0.63 -13.07 -6.51
N ILE A 134 -0.61 -13.34 -6.91
CA ILE A 134 -1.61 -14.12 -6.15
C ILE A 134 -2.13 -15.25 -7.02
N ASN A 135 -1.97 -16.50 -6.59
CA ASN A 135 -2.42 -17.69 -7.33
C ASN A 135 -2.06 -17.66 -8.83
N GLY A 136 -0.84 -17.18 -9.14
CA GLY A 136 -0.30 -17.11 -10.50
C GLY A 136 -0.90 -16.01 -11.40
N LEU A 137 -1.58 -15.01 -10.83
CA LEU A 137 -1.94 -13.76 -11.50
C LEU A 137 -1.15 -12.60 -10.89
N ASN A 138 -0.78 -11.64 -11.72
CA ASN A 138 -0.07 -10.44 -11.29
C ASN A 138 -1.04 -9.28 -11.06
N PHE A 139 -0.80 -8.55 -9.99
CA PHE A 139 -1.59 -7.38 -9.61
C PHE A 139 -0.68 -6.19 -9.36
N GLU A 140 -0.95 -5.11 -10.04
CA GLU A 140 -0.33 -3.82 -9.77
C GLU A 140 -1.08 -3.15 -8.60
N ILE A 141 -0.33 -2.79 -7.57
CA ILE A 141 -0.87 -2.25 -6.31
C ILE A 141 -0.36 -0.83 -6.13
N SER A 142 -1.27 0.14 -6.11
CA SER A 142 -0.95 1.52 -5.76
C SER A 142 -0.97 1.72 -4.24
N MET A 143 -0.41 2.84 -3.77
CA MET A 143 -0.38 3.16 -2.34
C MET A 143 -1.79 3.24 -1.72
N GLN A 144 -2.79 3.65 -2.48
CA GLN A 144 -4.16 3.84 -2.00
C GLN A 144 -5.10 2.65 -2.26
N SER A 145 -4.69 1.69 -3.10
CA SER A 145 -5.50 0.50 -3.39
C SER A 145 -5.64 -0.38 -2.15
N PHE A 146 -6.85 -0.85 -1.89
CA PHE A 146 -6.99 -1.94 -0.93
C PHE A 146 -6.36 -3.21 -1.50
N PHE A 147 -5.50 -3.83 -0.73
CA PHE A 147 -4.92 -5.15 -1.00
C PHE A 147 -4.65 -5.85 0.32
N GLN A 148 -4.87 -7.16 0.39
CA GLN A 148 -4.65 -7.93 1.61
C GLN A 148 -3.19 -7.83 2.06
N THR A 149 -2.99 -7.47 3.32
CA THR A 149 -1.64 -7.27 3.90
C THR A 149 -0.85 -8.55 4.09
N ASN A 150 -1.51 -9.70 4.08
CA ASN A 150 -0.88 -11.02 4.10
C ASN A 150 -1.26 -11.79 2.82
N PRO A 151 -0.47 -11.69 1.75
CA PRO A 151 -0.76 -12.34 0.46
C PRO A 151 -0.87 -13.86 0.56
N LEU A 152 -0.04 -14.50 1.39
CA LEU A 152 -0.09 -15.96 1.57
C LEU A 152 -1.39 -16.45 2.20
N CYS A 153 -1.94 -15.68 3.14
CA CYS A 153 -3.28 -15.97 3.68
C CYS A 153 -4.37 -15.63 2.68
N ALA A 154 -4.20 -14.55 1.91
CA ALA A 154 -5.12 -14.15 0.86
C ALA A 154 -5.26 -15.22 -0.22
N GLU A 155 -4.15 -15.82 -0.67
CA GLU A 155 -4.18 -16.94 -1.62
C GLU A 155 -5.04 -18.10 -1.14
N LYS A 156 -4.89 -18.49 0.13
CA LYS A 156 -5.69 -19.56 0.74
C LYS A 156 -7.17 -19.19 0.83
N LEU A 157 -7.45 -17.95 1.20
CA LEU A 157 -8.84 -17.43 1.28
C LEU A 157 -9.49 -17.43 -0.10
N TYR A 158 -8.80 -16.91 -1.12
CA TYR A 158 -9.31 -16.84 -2.48
C TYR A 158 -9.46 -18.22 -3.10
N GLN A 159 -8.53 -19.15 -2.83
CA GLN A 159 -8.68 -20.53 -3.26
C GLN A 159 -9.95 -21.16 -2.67
N LYS A 160 -10.25 -20.89 -1.39
CA LYS A 160 -11.48 -21.41 -0.77
C LYS A 160 -12.76 -20.86 -1.42
N VAL A 161 -12.74 -19.58 -1.83
CA VAL A 161 -13.86 -18.99 -2.60
C VAL A 161 -14.03 -19.70 -3.95
N ILE A 162 -12.93 -19.98 -4.64
CA ILE A 162 -12.94 -20.71 -5.91
C ILE A 162 -13.48 -22.13 -5.74
N ASP A 163 -13.02 -22.84 -4.71
CA ASP A 163 -13.47 -24.19 -4.40
C ASP A 163 -15.01 -24.25 -4.22
N TYR A 164 -15.56 -23.32 -3.42
CA TYR A 164 -17.03 -23.24 -3.21
C TYR A 164 -17.78 -22.94 -4.51
N LEU A 165 -17.24 -22.09 -5.37
CA LEU A 165 -17.88 -21.80 -6.67
C LEU A 165 -17.85 -23.02 -7.58
N LEU A 166 -16.77 -23.77 -7.61
CA LEU A 166 -16.64 -24.99 -8.42
C LEU A 166 -17.56 -26.12 -7.89
N GLU A 167 -17.72 -26.23 -6.58
CA GLU A 167 -18.64 -27.18 -5.94
C GLU A 167 -20.12 -26.81 -6.18
N SER A 168 -20.43 -25.53 -6.45
CA SER A 168 -21.81 -25.05 -6.62
C SER A 168 -22.42 -25.34 -8.00
N ASP A 169 -21.69 -25.95 -8.92
CA ASP A 169 -22.13 -26.33 -10.28
C ASP A 169 -22.86 -25.20 -11.03
N ILE A 170 -22.28 -24.00 -11.01
CA ILE A 170 -22.87 -22.81 -11.64
C ILE A 170 -22.91 -23.01 -13.16
N PRO A 171 -24.07 -22.86 -13.83
CA PRO A 171 -24.18 -22.94 -15.29
C PRO A 171 -23.21 -21.96 -15.97
N LYS A 172 -22.55 -22.40 -17.05
CA LYS A 172 -21.49 -21.63 -17.74
C LYS A 172 -21.97 -20.34 -18.39
N ASP A 173 -23.27 -20.23 -18.67
CA ASP A 173 -23.92 -19.05 -19.23
C ASP A 173 -24.30 -18.00 -18.18
N GLN A 174 -24.21 -18.34 -16.91
CA GLN A 174 -24.47 -17.38 -15.83
C GLN A 174 -23.30 -16.43 -15.62
N ILE A 175 -23.65 -15.18 -15.25
CA ILE A 175 -22.69 -14.14 -14.92
C ILE A 175 -22.43 -14.19 -13.40
N ILE A 176 -21.15 -14.23 -13.02
CA ILE A 176 -20.74 -14.10 -11.63
C ILE A 176 -20.44 -12.61 -11.36
N MET A 177 -21.00 -12.06 -10.30
CA MET A 177 -20.76 -10.68 -9.90
C MET A 177 -19.81 -10.62 -8.71
N ASP A 178 -18.69 -9.91 -8.88
CA ASP A 178 -17.75 -9.55 -7.81
C ASP A 178 -18.13 -8.15 -7.31
N LEU A 179 -18.94 -8.10 -6.25
CA LEU A 179 -19.39 -6.83 -5.65
C LEU A 179 -18.32 -6.30 -4.70
N PHE A 180 -17.99 -5.01 -4.82
CA PHE A 180 -16.88 -4.35 -4.13
C PHE A 180 -15.51 -4.92 -4.54
N CYS A 181 -15.33 -5.08 -5.86
CA CYS A 181 -14.22 -5.84 -6.44
C CYS A 181 -12.83 -5.21 -6.20
N GLY A 182 -12.75 -3.95 -5.79
CA GLY A 182 -11.47 -3.26 -5.59
C GLY A 182 -10.61 -3.30 -6.87
N THR A 183 -9.40 -3.83 -6.76
CA THR A 183 -8.47 -4.00 -7.89
C THR A 183 -8.77 -5.23 -8.76
N GLY A 184 -9.91 -5.88 -8.54
CA GLY A 184 -10.38 -7.03 -9.34
C GLY A 184 -9.69 -8.35 -9.02
N THR A 185 -9.09 -8.50 -7.85
CA THR A 185 -8.28 -9.67 -7.50
C THR A 185 -9.12 -10.96 -7.49
N ILE A 186 -10.25 -10.97 -6.75
CA ILE A 186 -11.10 -12.15 -6.62
C ILE A 186 -11.78 -12.46 -7.95
N GLY A 187 -12.36 -11.44 -8.60
CA GLY A 187 -13.04 -11.61 -9.87
C GLY A 187 -12.16 -12.22 -10.97
N GLN A 188 -10.89 -11.79 -11.07
CA GLN A 188 -9.96 -12.34 -12.05
C GLN A 188 -9.57 -13.79 -11.74
N LEU A 189 -9.37 -14.12 -10.46
CA LEU A 189 -9.11 -15.51 -10.05
C LEU A 189 -10.31 -16.41 -10.34
N ILE A 190 -11.54 -15.95 -10.10
CA ILE A 190 -12.76 -16.67 -10.44
C ILE A 190 -12.84 -16.88 -11.96
N ALA A 191 -12.62 -15.84 -12.77
CA ALA A 191 -12.66 -15.93 -14.23
C ALA A 191 -11.63 -16.92 -14.78
N LYS A 192 -10.45 -17.00 -14.16
CA LYS A 192 -9.40 -17.97 -14.52
C LYS A 192 -9.84 -19.44 -14.33
N HIS A 193 -10.64 -19.71 -13.31
CA HIS A 193 -10.97 -21.09 -12.89
C HIS A 193 -12.35 -21.57 -13.34
N THR A 194 -13.32 -20.68 -13.56
CA THR A 194 -14.72 -21.08 -13.78
C THR A 194 -15.20 -21.02 -15.23
N LYS A 195 -14.50 -20.35 -16.12
CA LYS A 195 -14.94 -20.07 -17.51
C LYS A 195 -16.25 -19.24 -17.60
N ASN A 196 -16.82 -18.80 -16.50
CA ASN A 196 -17.97 -17.91 -16.47
C ASN A 196 -17.55 -16.49 -16.78
N LYS A 197 -18.45 -15.69 -17.33
CA LYS A 197 -18.26 -14.24 -17.39
C LYS A 197 -18.32 -13.68 -15.98
N VAL A 198 -17.28 -12.93 -15.59
CA VAL A 198 -17.23 -12.24 -14.29
C VAL A 198 -17.34 -10.74 -14.50
N VAL A 199 -18.17 -10.08 -13.70
CA VAL A 199 -18.36 -8.62 -13.73
C VAL A 199 -18.01 -8.07 -12.35
N GLY A 200 -16.95 -7.26 -12.30
CA GLY A 200 -16.54 -6.54 -11.09
C GLY A 200 -17.25 -5.19 -10.97
N VAL A 201 -17.70 -4.86 -9.77
CA VAL A 201 -18.34 -3.57 -9.44
C VAL A 201 -17.69 -2.97 -8.22
N ASP A 202 -17.28 -1.71 -8.30
CA ASP A 202 -16.75 -0.93 -7.18
C ASP A 202 -17.14 0.54 -7.33
N ILE A 203 -17.31 1.26 -6.22
CA ILE A 203 -17.62 2.69 -6.22
C ILE A 203 -16.36 3.56 -6.44
N VAL A 204 -15.18 3.02 -6.18
CA VAL A 204 -13.91 3.76 -6.28
C VAL A 204 -13.38 3.69 -7.71
N ALA A 205 -13.51 4.77 -8.46
CA ALA A 205 -13.11 4.84 -9.87
C ALA A 205 -11.64 4.41 -10.09
N SER A 206 -10.70 4.85 -9.24
CA SER A 206 -9.28 4.46 -9.34
C SER A 206 -9.05 2.96 -9.12
N SER A 207 -9.86 2.31 -8.30
CA SER A 207 -9.81 0.85 -8.12
C SER A 207 -10.24 0.13 -9.40
N ILE A 208 -11.30 0.60 -10.05
CA ILE A 208 -11.76 0.05 -11.35
C ILE A 208 -10.71 0.24 -12.45
N GLU A 209 -10.04 1.39 -12.49
CA GLU A 209 -8.95 1.59 -13.45
C GLU A 209 -7.79 0.63 -13.21
N ASN A 210 -7.41 0.41 -11.96
CA ASN A 210 -6.40 -0.58 -11.60
C ASN A 210 -6.87 -2.01 -11.95
N ALA A 211 -8.14 -2.33 -11.68
CA ALA A 211 -8.71 -3.63 -12.05
C ALA A 211 -8.62 -3.87 -13.57
N LYS A 212 -8.96 -2.89 -14.40
CA LYS A 212 -8.84 -2.97 -15.86
C LYS A 212 -7.40 -3.21 -16.33
N LYS A 213 -6.44 -2.49 -15.75
CA LYS A 213 -5.00 -2.69 -16.04
C LYS A 213 -4.55 -4.10 -15.68
N ASN A 214 -4.94 -4.60 -14.51
CA ASN A 214 -4.61 -5.94 -14.05
C ASN A 214 -5.21 -7.02 -14.96
N VAL A 215 -6.46 -6.84 -15.46
CA VAL A 215 -7.08 -7.74 -16.43
C VAL A 215 -6.26 -7.78 -17.72
N LEU A 216 -5.85 -6.64 -18.26
CA LEU A 216 -5.04 -6.58 -19.47
C LEU A 216 -3.70 -7.28 -19.30
N GLU A 217 -3.00 -7.05 -18.18
CA GLU A 217 -1.72 -7.71 -17.89
C GLU A 217 -1.86 -9.24 -17.78
N ASN A 218 -2.94 -9.71 -17.15
CA ASN A 218 -3.18 -11.14 -16.94
C ASN A 218 -3.77 -11.85 -18.16
N SER A 219 -4.40 -11.12 -19.09
CA SER A 219 -4.98 -11.70 -20.31
C SER A 219 -3.94 -11.98 -21.39
N GLN A 220 -2.74 -11.46 -21.27
CA GLN A 220 -1.63 -11.67 -22.21
C GLN A 220 -0.77 -12.89 -21.84
N LYS A 221 -1.11 -13.61 -20.79
CA LYS A 221 -0.43 -14.81 -20.32
C LYS A 221 -1.30 -16.04 -20.51
#